data_3b577c49d0326fd7c49fbac36b9b1ccd
#
_entry.id   3b577c49d0326fd7c49fbac36b9b1ccd
#
_cell.length_a   1.000
_cell.length_b   1.000
_cell.length_c   1.000
_cell.angle_alpha   90.00
_cell.angle_beta   90.00
_cell.angle_gamma   90.00
#
_symmetry.space_group_name_H-M   'P 1'
#
loop_
_entity.id
_entity.type
_entity.pdbx_description
1 polymer ?
#
loop_
_entity_poly.entity_id
_entity_poly.type
_entity_poly.pdbx_seq_one_letter_code
_entity_poly.pdbx_strand_id
1 'polypeptide(L)'
;MLDVMKHRAPDDSGIIDDGKFAMGMGRLKILDLDSPNLCPVTDGELVMTYNGEIYNYLELREELTQLGHEFSTESDSEVLLKAYRQWGDLCLDRLNGMFAFAIYDGHQIFLARDLAGEKPLYYRKRAFAFASERKALEGCIEFPPGHYGTYDLQTGHLTLKRWWFPPTKIRGLSLEDAVKELDVLLNSAVQMRTRAHVPYGLYFSGGIDSTLISTYHSFEHRYTYQEKDYKEEFLKVFPKILYHLDLPTTHFSPFGYWKLAEEANKEVKVVLSGEGADELFGGYVRYVPNEFNRQAQQHFPSYKGIFPYTDMMWDEFNGNLRTLLRIGDRMAGAWGLENRCPFLDRRIIEFALALPIEYKIKGFETKIILKELIKKRLPNYEIKEKEGFYVKVNEWIGSKDGFGKTDYMRLQKQLCKKS
;
A
#
# COMPACT_ATOMS: atom_id res chain seq x y z
N MET A 1 21.38 8.58 4.81
CA MET A 1 20.13 7.83 4.50
C MET A 1 18.90 8.72 4.63
N LEU A 2 18.68 9.44 5.74
CA LEU A 2 17.49 10.30 5.92
C LEU A 2 17.36 11.38 4.84
N ASP A 3 18.43 12.08 4.50
CA ASP A 3 18.40 13.17 3.50
C ASP A 3 17.86 12.72 2.14
N VAL A 4 18.23 11.50 1.72
CA VAL A 4 17.76 10.91 0.45
C VAL A 4 16.24 10.65 0.47
N MET A 5 15.64 10.47 1.65
CA MET A 5 14.22 10.17 1.86
C MET A 5 13.41 11.35 2.38
N LYS A 6 14.00 12.54 2.53
CA LYS A 6 13.36 13.73 3.12
C LYS A 6 12.05 14.13 2.41
N HIS A 7 11.93 13.86 1.11
CA HIS A 7 10.73 14.14 0.32
C HIS A 7 9.48 13.42 0.84
N ARG A 8 9.64 12.23 1.47
CA ARG A 8 8.52 11.45 2.02
C ARG A 8 8.00 12.00 3.35
N ALA A 9 8.88 12.64 4.09
CA ALA A 9 8.64 13.02 5.48
C ALA A 9 9.30 14.38 5.76
N PRO A 10 8.71 15.47 5.20
CA PRO A 10 9.33 16.79 5.20
C PRO A 10 9.16 17.56 6.51
N ASP A 11 8.25 17.13 7.41
CA ASP A 11 7.79 17.95 8.53
C ASP A 11 8.70 17.86 9.76
N ASP A 12 9.33 16.70 9.99
CA ASP A 12 10.24 16.49 11.12
C ASP A 12 11.21 15.34 10.85
N SER A 13 12.35 15.27 11.56
CA SER A 13 13.27 14.15 11.49
C SER A 13 14.18 14.09 12.70
N GLY A 14 14.60 12.89 13.09
CA GLY A 14 15.54 12.70 14.18
C GLY A 14 16.35 11.41 14.01
N ILE A 15 17.40 11.30 14.81
CA ILE A 15 18.31 10.16 14.88
C ILE A 15 18.58 9.87 16.35
N ILE A 16 18.53 8.61 16.72
CA ILE A 16 19.06 8.10 17.99
C ILE A 16 20.24 7.22 17.65
N ASP A 17 21.39 7.52 18.24
CA ASP A 17 22.66 6.80 18.10
C ASP A 17 23.26 6.62 19.49
N ASP A 18 23.43 5.37 19.92
CA ASP A 18 24.05 5.02 21.21
C ASP A 18 25.44 4.38 21.02
N GLY A 19 25.99 4.42 19.81
CA GLY A 19 27.27 3.82 19.43
C GLY A 19 27.20 2.31 19.14
N LYS A 20 26.10 1.63 19.45
CA LYS A 20 25.87 0.21 19.10
C LYS A 20 24.92 0.08 17.90
N PHE A 21 23.96 0.96 17.81
CA PHE A 21 23.04 1.10 16.70
C PHE A 21 22.75 2.57 16.43
N ALA A 22 22.31 2.86 15.21
CA ALA A 22 21.74 4.16 14.84
C ALA A 22 20.43 3.97 14.12
N MET A 23 19.37 4.61 14.61
CA MET A 23 18.03 4.58 14.02
C MET A 23 17.57 5.99 13.73
N GLY A 24 17.21 6.23 12.46
CA GLY A 24 16.75 7.53 11.99
C GLY A 24 15.34 7.43 11.42
N MET A 25 14.52 8.45 11.68
CA MET A 25 13.15 8.54 11.22
C MET A 25 12.87 9.94 10.68
N GLY A 26 12.19 10.02 9.53
CA GLY A 26 11.51 11.23 9.07
C GLY A 26 10.02 11.11 9.35
N ARG A 27 9.33 12.23 9.52
CA ARG A 27 7.92 12.28 9.85
C ARG A 27 7.14 13.16 8.86
N LEU A 28 6.05 12.61 8.34
CA LEU A 28 4.94 13.35 7.74
C LEU A 28 3.86 13.46 8.82
N LYS A 29 3.58 14.68 9.29
CA LYS A 29 2.62 14.92 10.37
C LYS A 29 1.19 14.77 9.86
N ILE A 30 0.53 13.69 10.25
CA ILE A 30 -0.87 13.37 9.91
C ILE A 30 -1.71 13.27 11.18
N LEU A 31 -1.26 12.52 12.17
CA LEU A 31 -1.82 12.45 13.52
C LEU A 31 -0.89 13.17 14.50
N ASP A 32 -1.44 13.73 15.57
CA ASP A 32 -0.69 14.35 16.65
C ASP A 32 0.35 15.38 16.13
N LEU A 33 -0.14 16.53 15.69
CA LEU A 33 0.70 17.52 15.00
C LEU A 33 1.71 18.21 15.89
N ASP A 34 1.46 18.23 17.21
CA ASP A 34 2.14 19.10 18.17
C ASP A 34 3.07 18.37 19.15
N SER A 35 2.85 17.07 19.41
CA SER A 35 3.68 16.31 20.34
C SER A 35 5.14 16.22 19.88
N PRO A 36 6.09 16.56 20.78
CA PRO A 36 7.53 16.40 20.50
C PRO A 36 7.95 14.93 20.62
N ASN A 37 9.17 14.64 20.19
CA ASN A 37 9.86 13.35 20.40
C ASN A 37 9.16 12.11 19.78
N LEU A 38 8.45 12.30 18.67
CA LEU A 38 7.86 11.20 17.91
C LEU A 38 8.76 10.74 16.73
N CYS A 39 10.04 11.09 16.75
CA CYS A 39 10.90 10.86 15.58
C CYS A 39 12.39 10.70 15.97
N PRO A 40 12.87 9.49 16.26
CA PRO A 40 12.20 8.21 16.51
C PRO A 40 11.31 8.22 17.74
N VAL A 41 10.34 7.28 17.83
CA VAL A 41 9.47 7.12 18.99
C VAL A 41 10.18 6.31 20.07
N THR A 42 10.06 6.75 21.34
CA THR A 42 10.72 6.06 22.47
C THR A 42 9.75 5.75 23.58
N ASP A 43 9.98 4.62 24.28
CA ASP A 43 9.28 4.24 25.50
C ASP A 43 10.25 3.43 26.39
N GLY A 44 10.84 4.06 27.42
CA GLY A 44 11.95 3.48 28.20
C GLY A 44 13.14 3.14 27.30
N GLU A 45 13.54 1.86 27.31
CA GLU A 45 14.65 1.34 26.48
C GLU A 45 14.25 1.07 25.01
N LEU A 46 12.95 1.06 24.72
CA LEU A 46 12.47 0.82 23.35
C LEU A 46 12.68 2.05 22.48
N VAL A 47 13.24 1.84 21.27
CA VAL A 47 13.39 2.86 20.23
C VAL A 47 12.77 2.34 18.95
N MET A 48 11.83 3.08 18.38
CA MET A 48 11.13 2.67 17.16
C MET A 48 11.28 3.69 16.04
N THR A 49 11.55 3.19 14.83
CA THR A 49 11.31 3.91 13.58
C THR A 49 10.11 3.30 12.87
N TYR A 50 9.24 4.16 12.35
CA TYR A 50 7.94 3.76 11.84
C TYR A 50 7.58 4.52 10.58
N ASN A 51 7.03 3.81 9.58
CA ASN A 51 6.45 4.34 8.37
C ASN A 51 5.10 3.65 8.15
N GLY A 52 4.01 4.35 8.38
CA GLY A 52 2.68 3.77 8.26
C GLY A 52 1.60 4.48 9.03
N GLU A 53 0.46 3.79 9.16
CA GLU A 53 -0.69 4.16 9.96
C GLU A 53 -1.35 2.91 10.53
N ILE A 54 -1.56 2.86 11.84
CA ILE A 54 -2.34 1.82 12.53
C ILE A 54 -3.77 2.32 12.67
N TYR A 55 -4.63 1.95 11.74
CA TYR A 55 -5.99 2.48 11.64
C TYR A 55 -6.88 2.19 12.85
N ASN A 56 -6.66 1.06 13.53
CA ASN A 56 -7.38 0.71 14.76
C ASN A 56 -6.67 1.17 16.05
N TYR A 57 -5.86 2.24 15.97
CA TYR A 57 -5.10 2.71 17.12
C TYR A 57 -5.97 3.18 18.29
N LEU A 58 -7.18 3.70 18.05
CA LEU A 58 -8.08 4.14 19.10
C LEU A 58 -8.58 2.95 19.93
N GLU A 59 -8.98 1.89 19.26
CA GLU A 59 -9.45 0.65 19.87
C GLU A 59 -8.32 -0.06 20.64
N LEU A 60 -7.11 -0.08 20.09
CA LEU A 60 -5.92 -0.63 20.76
C LEU A 60 -5.51 0.22 21.96
N ARG A 61 -5.60 1.55 21.86
CA ARG A 61 -5.33 2.47 22.96
C ARG A 61 -6.27 2.20 24.15
N GLU A 62 -7.55 2.03 23.88
CA GLU A 62 -8.53 1.70 24.92
C GLU A 62 -8.18 0.37 25.62
N GLU A 63 -7.88 -0.69 24.86
CA GLU A 63 -7.47 -1.99 25.41
C GLU A 63 -6.19 -1.88 26.24
N LEU A 64 -5.16 -1.19 25.72
CA LEU A 64 -3.89 -0.99 26.42
C LEU A 64 -4.05 -0.15 27.70
N THR A 65 -4.94 0.84 27.70
CA THR A 65 -5.25 1.63 28.91
C THR A 65 -5.89 0.75 29.98
N GLN A 66 -6.79 -0.15 29.61
CA GLN A 66 -7.38 -1.13 30.54
C GLN A 66 -6.33 -2.10 31.09
N LEU A 67 -5.25 -2.35 30.38
CA LEU A 67 -4.10 -3.15 30.82
C LEU A 67 -3.07 -2.35 31.64
N GLY A 68 -3.34 -1.06 31.90
CA GLY A 68 -2.51 -0.22 32.76
C GLY A 68 -1.45 0.62 32.04
N HIS A 69 -1.48 0.69 30.71
CA HIS A 69 -0.59 1.57 29.94
C HIS A 69 -1.09 3.02 29.97
N GLU A 70 -0.19 3.96 30.21
CA GLU A 70 -0.44 5.39 30.11
C GLU A 70 0.07 5.92 28.76
N PHE A 71 -0.59 6.93 28.22
CA PHE A 71 -0.26 7.56 26.95
C PHE A 71 0.02 9.04 27.12
N SER A 72 1.05 9.54 26.46
CA SER A 72 1.47 10.94 26.49
C SER A 72 1.16 11.70 25.20
N THR A 73 0.79 11.00 24.13
CA THR A 73 0.54 11.56 22.80
C THR A 73 -0.80 11.03 22.25
N GLU A 74 -1.28 11.63 21.17
CA GLU A 74 -2.45 11.13 20.43
C GLU A 74 -2.04 10.26 19.22
N SER A 75 -0.74 9.98 19.07
CA SER A 75 -0.20 9.26 17.91
C SER A 75 -0.49 7.76 17.95
N ASP A 76 -0.76 7.19 16.80
CA ASP A 76 -0.80 5.74 16.56
C ASP A 76 0.56 5.08 16.78
N SER A 77 1.66 5.81 16.56
CA SER A 77 3.01 5.31 16.76
C SER A 77 3.32 4.99 18.23
N GLU A 78 2.83 5.79 19.19
CA GLU A 78 2.94 5.45 20.62
C GLU A 78 2.12 4.20 20.94
N VAL A 79 0.92 4.09 20.36
CA VAL A 79 0.06 2.90 20.52
C VAL A 79 0.76 1.65 20.00
N LEU A 80 1.38 1.72 18.82
CA LEU A 80 2.15 0.61 18.26
C LEU A 80 3.30 0.18 19.17
N LEU A 81 4.07 1.14 19.70
CA LEU A 81 5.21 0.85 20.57
C LEU A 81 4.76 0.20 21.87
N LYS A 82 3.67 0.68 22.47
CA LYS A 82 3.08 0.08 23.68
C LYS A 82 2.44 -1.29 23.41
N ALA A 83 1.86 -1.50 22.22
CA ALA A 83 1.37 -2.80 21.80
C ALA A 83 2.52 -3.83 21.71
N TYR A 84 3.67 -3.43 21.16
CA TYR A 84 4.86 -4.29 21.16
C TYR A 84 5.37 -4.54 22.58
N ARG A 85 5.41 -3.55 23.47
CA ARG A 85 5.77 -3.73 24.88
C ARG A 85 4.87 -4.73 25.58
N GLN A 86 3.56 -4.70 25.32
CA GLN A 86 2.57 -5.56 25.96
C GLN A 86 2.60 -6.99 25.41
N TRP A 87 2.69 -7.17 24.08
CA TRP A 87 2.45 -8.46 23.43
C TRP A 87 3.63 -8.98 22.62
N GLY A 88 4.76 -8.27 22.53
CA GLY A 88 5.89 -8.66 21.68
C GLY A 88 5.46 -8.80 20.22
N ASP A 89 5.92 -9.85 19.54
CA ASP A 89 5.57 -10.16 18.15
C ASP A 89 4.08 -10.48 17.94
N LEU A 90 3.36 -10.91 18.97
CA LEU A 90 1.90 -11.13 18.92
C LEU A 90 1.09 -9.84 18.74
N CYS A 91 1.69 -8.66 18.89
CA CYS A 91 1.04 -7.40 18.57
C CYS A 91 0.59 -7.36 17.10
N LEU A 92 1.33 -8.01 16.19
CA LEU A 92 1.02 -8.04 14.76
C LEU A 92 -0.35 -8.63 14.44
N ASP A 93 -0.84 -9.57 15.24
CA ASP A 93 -2.17 -10.17 15.08
C ASP A 93 -3.30 -9.21 15.41
N ARG A 94 -3.01 -8.14 16.16
CA ARG A 94 -3.97 -7.13 16.61
C ARG A 94 -4.00 -5.90 15.72
N LEU A 95 -2.94 -5.67 14.93
CA LEU A 95 -2.82 -4.51 14.07
C LEU A 95 -3.74 -4.60 12.84
N ASN A 96 -4.47 -3.53 12.58
CA ASN A 96 -5.11 -3.25 11.30
C ASN A 96 -4.54 -1.94 10.76
N GLY A 97 -3.62 -2.04 9.81
CA GLY A 97 -2.88 -0.89 9.32
C GLY A 97 -1.98 -1.21 8.13
N MET A 98 -1.41 -0.18 7.58
CA MET A 98 -0.30 -0.25 6.63
C MET A 98 0.98 0.16 7.37
N PHE A 99 1.99 -0.67 7.37
CA PHE A 99 3.18 -0.39 8.18
C PHE A 99 4.45 -1.07 7.71
N ALA A 100 5.54 -0.37 7.98
CA ALA A 100 6.88 -0.89 8.07
C ALA A 100 7.56 -0.25 9.27
N PHE A 101 8.01 -1.04 10.24
CA PHE A 101 8.65 -0.51 11.43
C PHE A 101 9.83 -1.36 11.87
N ALA A 102 10.70 -0.75 12.65
CA ALA A 102 11.78 -1.42 13.35
C ALA A 102 11.83 -0.93 14.80
N ILE A 103 11.94 -1.87 15.74
CA ILE A 103 12.03 -1.60 17.18
C ILE A 103 13.32 -2.19 17.71
N TYR A 104 14.14 -1.36 18.37
CA TYR A 104 15.27 -1.79 19.20
C TYR A 104 14.77 -1.98 20.64
N ASP A 105 15.13 -3.11 21.26
CA ASP A 105 14.69 -3.48 22.62
C ASP A 105 15.84 -3.69 23.62
N GLY A 106 17.02 -3.13 23.32
CA GLY A 106 18.24 -3.29 24.14
C GLY A 106 19.14 -4.43 23.65
N HIS A 107 18.63 -5.44 22.96
CA HIS A 107 19.38 -6.63 22.57
C HIS A 107 19.28 -6.94 21.08
N GLN A 108 18.17 -6.65 20.47
CA GLN A 108 17.84 -7.01 19.09
C GLN A 108 17.11 -5.86 18.39
N ILE A 109 17.03 -5.95 17.07
CA ILE A 109 16.16 -5.11 16.25
C ILE A 109 15.06 -5.99 15.69
N PHE A 110 13.83 -5.73 16.11
CA PHE A 110 12.62 -6.35 15.58
C PHE A 110 12.12 -5.52 14.40
N LEU A 111 11.88 -6.15 13.25
CA LEU A 111 11.33 -5.49 12.04
C LEU A 111 10.03 -6.16 11.65
N ALA A 112 9.05 -5.39 11.21
CA ALA A 112 7.81 -5.96 10.67
C ALA A 112 7.29 -5.14 9.48
N ARG A 113 6.58 -5.82 8.59
CA ARG A 113 5.93 -5.21 7.43
C ARG A 113 4.51 -5.72 7.28
N ASP A 114 3.60 -4.83 6.88
CA ASP A 114 2.19 -5.14 6.67
C ASP A 114 1.97 -6.28 5.66
N LEU A 115 0.78 -6.86 5.69
CA LEU A 115 0.45 -8.07 4.96
C LEU A 115 0.40 -7.90 3.44
N ALA A 116 0.00 -6.72 2.94
CA ALA A 116 -0.07 -6.41 1.51
C ALA A 116 1.25 -5.81 0.98
N GLY A 117 2.10 -5.28 1.87
CA GLY A 117 3.31 -4.54 1.52
C GLY A 117 3.02 -3.13 1.03
N GLU A 118 1.97 -2.50 1.59
CA GLU A 118 1.62 -1.11 1.31
C GLU A 118 2.78 -0.18 1.63
N LYS A 119 3.41 -0.35 2.81
CA LYS A 119 4.61 0.42 3.15
C LYS A 119 5.88 -0.32 2.77
N PRO A 120 6.85 0.39 2.18
CA PRO A 120 8.10 -0.21 1.73
C PRO A 120 9.07 -0.44 2.89
N LEU A 121 9.79 -1.57 2.83
CA LEU A 121 10.90 -1.89 3.73
C LEU A 121 11.96 -2.67 2.95
N TYR A 122 13.19 -2.21 3.03
CA TYR A 122 14.38 -2.86 2.45
C TYR A 122 15.41 -3.10 3.53
N TYR A 123 16.20 -4.17 3.38
CA TYR A 123 17.28 -4.48 4.32
C TYR A 123 18.49 -5.06 3.62
N ARG A 124 19.62 -4.96 4.26
CA ARG A 124 20.90 -5.54 3.87
C ARG A 124 21.41 -6.43 4.99
N LYS A 125 21.73 -7.70 4.68
CA LYS A 125 22.18 -8.68 5.69
C LYS A 125 23.62 -8.41 6.17
N ARG A 126 24.53 -8.17 5.22
CA ARG A 126 25.94 -7.88 5.55
C ARG A 126 26.06 -6.41 5.98
N ALA A 127 26.67 -6.15 7.12
CA ALA A 127 26.58 -4.86 7.78
C ALA A 127 25.12 -4.43 7.86
N PHE A 128 24.38 -5.11 8.73
CA PHE A 128 22.91 -5.00 8.80
C PHE A 128 22.45 -3.56 8.81
N ALA A 129 21.51 -3.27 7.94
CA ALA A 129 20.86 -1.97 7.83
C ALA A 129 19.49 -2.14 7.17
N PHE A 130 18.60 -1.17 7.39
CA PHE A 130 17.26 -1.14 6.77
C PHE A 130 16.88 0.28 6.36
N ALA A 131 15.98 0.41 5.39
CA ALA A 131 15.48 1.69 4.90
C ALA A 131 14.13 1.53 4.21
N SER A 132 13.38 2.63 4.09
CA SER A 132 12.13 2.67 3.31
C SER A 132 12.37 2.73 1.80
N GLU A 133 13.56 3.13 1.34
CA GLU A 133 13.88 3.25 -0.09
C GLU A 133 15.22 2.61 -0.44
N ARG A 134 15.30 1.95 -1.61
CA ARG A 134 16.53 1.26 -2.07
C ARG A 134 17.68 2.23 -2.30
N LYS A 135 17.40 3.41 -2.84
CA LYS A 135 18.41 4.45 -3.08
C LYS A 135 19.09 4.94 -1.80
N ALA A 136 18.48 4.72 -0.64
CA ALA A 136 19.06 5.03 0.65
C ALA A 136 19.95 3.90 1.21
N LEU A 137 19.93 2.69 0.61
CA LEU A 137 20.63 1.51 1.11
C LEU A 137 21.15 0.64 -0.03
N GLU A 138 22.40 0.84 -0.43
CA GLU A 138 23.03 0.05 -1.49
C GLU A 138 23.12 -1.44 -1.12
N GLY A 139 22.90 -2.31 -2.11
CA GLY A 139 22.97 -3.78 -1.94
C GLY A 139 21.84 -4.37 -1.10
N CYS A 140 20.75 -3.61 -0.89
CA CYS A 140 19.58 -4.09 -0.16
C CYS A 140 18.69 -5.01 -0.98
N ILE A 141 17.90 -5.80 -0.27
CA ILE A 141 16.79 -6.61 -0.79
C ILE A 141 15.49 -6.18 -0.12
N GLU A 142 14.37 -6.44 -0.76
CA GLU A 142 13.05 -6.12 -0.22
C GLU A 142 12.71 -7.03 0.95
N PHE A 143 12.19 -6.45 2.05
CA PHE A 143 11.66 -7.20 3.18
C PHE A 143 10.28 -7.75 2.79
N PRO A 144 10.03 -9.07 2.96
CA PRO A 144 8.80 -9.67 2.46
C PRO A 144 7.57 -9.17 3.22
N PRO A 145 6.44 -8.85 2.55
CA PRO A 145 5.18 -8.52 3.18
C PRO A 145 4.62 -9.66 4.03
N GLY A 146 3.88 -9.33 5.09
CA GLY A 146 3.32 -10.31 6.02
C GLY A 146 4.37 -11.07 6.83
N HIS A 147 5.57 -10.51 6.95
CA HIS A 147 6.68 -11.08 7.72
C HIS A 147 7.17 -10.13 8.80
N TYR A 148 7.78 -10.71 9.81
CA TYR A 148 8.64 -10.01 10.75
C TYR A 148 10.03 -10.66 10.78
N GLY A 149 11.00 -9.91 11.29
CA GLY A 149 12.36 -10.39 11.46
C GLY A 149 12.95 -9.90 12.76
N THR A 150 13.85 -10.70 13.31
CA THR A 150 14.62 -10.35 14.51
C THR A 150 16.10 -10.42 14.18
N TYR A 151 16.77 -9.29 14.28
CA TYR A 151 18.22 -9.20 14.14
C TYR A 151 18.88 -9.13 15.51
N ASP A 152 19.60 -10.16 15.88
CA ASP A 152 20.36 -10.24 17.12
C ASP A 152 21.68 -9.48 17.01
N LEU A 153 21.89 -8.50 17.87
CA LEU A 153 23.07 -7.62 17.83
C LEU A 153 24.35 -8.30 18.29
N GLN A 154 24.27 -9.35 19.08
CA GLN A 154 25.45 -10.08 19.55
C GLN A 154 25.96 -11.06 18.50
N THR A 155 25.06 -11.80 17.88
CA THR A 155 25.41 -12.84 16.89
C THR A 155 25.45 -12.33 15.46
N GLY A 156 24.81 -11.18 15.17
CA GLY A 156 24.65 -10.67 13.82
C GLY A 156 23.69 -11.50 12.97
N HIS A 157 22.87 -12.33 13.58
CA HIS A 157 21.95 -13.22 12.88
C HIS A 157 20.58 -12.58 12.68
N LEU A 158 20.04 -12.66 11.46
CA LEU A 158 18.67 -12.23 11.13
C LEU A 158 17.79 -13.45 10.89
N THR A 159 16.77 -13.62 11.72
CA THR A 159 15.69 -14.59 11.54
C THR A 159 14.50 -13.92 10.90
N LEU A 160 13.86 -14.53 9.89
CA LEU A 160 12.62 -14.07 9.28
C LEU A 160 11.52 -15.08 9.53
N LYS A 161 10.33 -14.60 9.92
CA LYS A 161 9.12 -15.41 10.12
C LYS A 161 7.93 -14.75 9.44
N ARG A 162 7.04 -15.57 8.89
CA ARG A 162 5.75 -15.11 8.38
C ARG A 162 4.77 -15.02 9.55
N TRP A 163 4.11 -13.89 9.72
CA TRP A 163 3.14 -13.67 10.79
C TRP A 163 1.68 -13.75 10.28
N TRP A 164 1.45 -13.51 8.99
CA TRP A 164 0.12 -13.59 8.43
C TRP A 164 0.03 -14.67 7.35
N PHE A 165 -1.07 -15.44 7.37
CA PHE A 165 -1.40 -16.47 6.38
C PHE A 165 -2.79 -16.22 5.82
N PRO A 166 -3.01 -16.39 4.49
CA PRO A 166 -4.32 -16.26 3.90
C PRO A 166 -5.27 -17.34 4.44
N PRO A 167 -6.58 -17.06 4.55
CA PRO A 167 -7.56 -18.06 4.90
C PRO A 167 -7.57 -19.19 3.86
N THR A 168 -7.66 -20.44 4.34
CA THR A 168 -7.62 -21.66 3.51
C THR A 168 -9.02 -22.23 3.24
N LYS A 169 -10.05 -21.73 3.95
CA LYS A 169 -11.42 -22.24 3.84
C LYS A 169 -12.31 -21.21 3.16
N ILE A 170 -13.05 -21.67 2.15
CA ILE A 170 -14.12 -20.88 1.53
C ILE A 170 -15.33 -20.83 2.46
N ARG A 171 -15.93 -19.67 2.61
CA ARG A 171 -17.08 -19.44 3.48
C ARG A 171 -18.39 -19.78 2.74
N GLY A 172 -19.25 -20.51 3.41
CA GLY A 172 -20.59 -20.91 2.89
C GLY A 172 -21.65 -19.84 3.07
N LEU A 173 -21.37 -18.57 2.72
CA LEU A 173 -22.33 -17.47 2.77
C LEU A 173 -23.17 -17.41 1.49
N SER A 174 -24.42 -16.92 1.59
CA SER A 174 -25.16 -16.48 0.41
C SER A 174 -24.52 -15.20 -0.17
N LEU A 175 -24.76 -14.92 -1.47
CA LEU A 175 -24.27 -13.67 -2.07
C LEU A 175 -24.85 -12.45 -1.36
N GLU A 176 -26.13 -12.50 -0.98
CA GLU A 176 -26.82 -11.41 -0.27
C GLU A 176 -26.15 -11.12 1.09
N ASP A 177 -25.84 -12.15 1.87
CA ASP A 177 -25.18 -11.98 3.16
C ASP A 177 -23.73 -11.54 3.00
N ALA A 178 -23.03 -12.04 1.97
CA ALA A 178 -21.69 -11.59 1.63
C ALA A 178 -21.67 -10.09 1.25
N VAL A 179 -22.66 -9.60 0.50
CA VAL A 179 -22.82 -8.17 0.18
C VAL A 179 -23.09 -7.35 1.44
N LYS A 180 -23.93 -7.82 2.37
CA LYS A 180 -24.21 -7.14 3.64
C LYS A 180 -22.94 -7.03 4.50
N GLU A 181 -22.17 -8.12 4.60
CA GLU A 181 -20.92 -8.14 5.38
C GLU A 181 -19.87 -7.21 4.75
N LEU A 182 -19.69 -7.27 3.43
CA LEU A 182 -18.77 -6.36 2.73
C LEU A 182 -19.14 -4.90 2.90
N ASP A 183 -20.43 -4.57 2.90
CA ASP A 183 -20.94 -3.22 3.15
C ASP A 183 -20.48 -2.68 4.52
N VAL A 184 -20.60 -3.50 5.55
CA VAL A 184 -20.13 -3.16 6.91
C VAL A 184 -18.62 -3.02 6.98
N LEU A 185 -17.90 -3.98 6.40
CA LEU A 185 -16.44 -3.97 6.41
C LEU A 185 -15.87 -2.76 5.67
N LEU A 186 -16.39 -2.46 4.48
CA LEU A 186 -15.90 -1.35 3.66
C LEU A 186 -16.25 0.01 4.28
N ASN A 187 -17.45 0.13 4.89
CA ASN A 187 -17.78 1.32 5.67
C ASN A 187 -16.75 1.54 6.79
N SER A 188 -16.53 0.52 7.62
CA SER A 188 -15.55 0.59 8.71
C SER A 188 -14.14 0.91 8.20
N ALA A 189 -13.71 0.29 7.10
CA ALA A 189 -12.39 0.53 6.51
C ALA A 189 -12.21 1.96 6.02
N VAL A 190 -13.24 2.54 5.39
CA VAL A 190 -13.21 3.95 4.95
C VAL A 190 -13.17 4.89 6.15
N GLN A 191 -14.05 4.68 7.16
CA GLN A 191 -14.08 5.53 8.37
C GLN A 191 -12.74 5.51 9.11
N MET A 192 -12.11 4.35 9.27
CA MET A 192 -10.80 4.26 9.90
C MET A 192 -9.71 5.01 9.11
N ARG A 193 -9.76 4.97 7.77
CA ARG A 193 -8.76 5.60 6.91
C ARG A 193 -8.94 7.10 6.73
N THR A 194 -10.05 7.66 7.21
CA THR A 194 -10.25 9.12 7.32
C THR A 194 -9.81 9.68 8.69
N ARG A 195 -9.34 8.84 9.61
CA ARG A 195 -8.73 9.29 10.87
C ARG A 195 -7.44 10.05 10.57
N ALA A 196 -7.51 11.37 10.61
CA ALA A 196 -6.37 12.28 10.37
C ALA A 196 -6.66 13.63 11.03
N HIS A 197 -5.61 14.32 11.50
CA HIS A 197 -5.69 15.69 12.03
C HIS A 197 -5.36 16.74 10.94
N VAL A 198 -5.25 16.29 9.70
CA VAL A 198 -4.96 17.11 8.52
C VAL A 198 -6.03 16.86 7.44
N PRO A 199 -6.20 17.76 6.47
CA PRO A 199 -7.09 17.56 5.34
C PRO A 199 -6.75 16.30 4.55
N TYR A 200 -7.79 15.62 4.06
CA TYR A 200 -7.69 14.41 3.23
C TYR A 200 -8.63 14.45 2.04
N GLY A 201 -8.31 13.66 1.02
CA GLY A 201 -9.08 13.59 -0.22
C GLY A 201 -9.21 12.19 -0.77
N LEU A 202 -9.77 12.07 -1.97
CA LEU A 202 -10.00 10.83 -2.69
C LEU A 202 -9.47 10.92 -4.11
N TYR A 203 -8.65 9.97 -4.54
CA TYR A 203 -8.40 9.74 -5.95
C TYR A 203 -9.64 9.10 -6.57
N PHE A 204 -10.35 9.88 -7.37
CA PHE A 204 -11.68 9.54 -7.89
C PHE A 204 -11.64 9.35 -9.40
N SER A 205 -11.73 8.10 -9.86
CA SER A 205 -11.78 7.77 -11.30
C SER A 205 -13.20 7.69 -11.85
N GLY A 206 -14.23 7.68 -10.99
CA GLY A 206 -15.62 7.39 -11.38
C GLY A 206 -15.90 5.92 -11.68
N GLY A 207 -14.92 5.02 -11.53
CA GLY A 207 -15.11 3.57 -11.57
C GLY A 207 -15.74 3.04 -10.27
N ILE A 208 -16.17 1.77 -10.27
CA ILE A 208 -16.87 1.14 -9.14
C ILE A 208 -16.14 1.32 -7.82
N ASP A 209 -14.82 1.09 -7.82
CA ASP A 209 -13.99 1.08 -6.60
C ASP A 209 -13.96 2.43 -5.90
N SER A 210 -13.57 3.48 -6.63
CA SER A 210 -13.52 4.84 -6.10
C SER A 210 -14.92 5.39 -5.80
N THR A 211 -15.93 4.99 -6.57
CA THR A 211 -17.33 5.37 -6.32
C THR A 211 -17.85 4.72 -5.05
N LEU A 212 -17.59 3.42 -4.82
CA LEU A 212 -17.95 2.76 -3.56
C LEU A 212 -17.33 3.48 -2.36
N ILE A 213 -16.04 3.77 -2.38
CA ILE A 213 -15.38 4.53 -1.30
C ILE A 213 -16.11 5.85 -1.05
N SER A 214 -16.49 6.57 -2.12
CA SER A 214 -17.17 7.88 -2.01
C SER A 214 -18.59 7.78 -1.44
N THR A 215 -19.19 6.60 -1.38
CA THR A 215 -20.53 6.41 -0.78
C THR A 215 -20.51 6.27 0.74
N TYR A 216 -19.34 6.01 1.33
CA TYR A 216 -19.19 5.80 2.77
C TYR A 216 -18.74 7.06 3.51
N HIS A 217 -18.19 8.03 2.78
CA HIS A 217 -17.73 9.28 3.36
C HIS A 217 -17.87 10.42 2.37
N SER A 218 -18.22 11.62 2.86
CA SER A 218 -18.26 12.83 2.04
C SER A 218 -16.85 13.44 1.93
N PHE A 219 -16.21 13.24 0.80
CA PHE A 219 -14.92 13.84 0.52
C PHE A 219 -15.08 15.25 -0.04
N GLU A 220 -14.53 16.24 0.63
CA GLU A 220 -14.47 17.62 0.16
C GLU A 220 -13.55 17.73 -1.05
N HIS A 221 -12.40 17.05 -1.01
CA HIS A 221 -11.40 17.05 -2.06
C HIS A 221 -11.43 15.74 -2.86
N ARG A 222 -11.63 15.86 -4.17
CA ARG A 222 -11.63 14.72 -5.12
C ARG A 222 -10.74 15.05 -6.30
N TYR A 223 -9.80 14.15 -6.59
CA TYR A 223 -8.81 14.33 -7.64
C TYR A 223 -9.00 13.29 -8.73
N THR A 224 -9.18 13.77 -9.96
CA THR A 224 -9.37 12.94 -11.16
C THR A 224 -8.29 13.27 -12.18
N TYR A 225 -7.61 12.25 -12.66
CA TYR A 225 -6.63 12.43 -13.72
C TYR A 225 -7.31 12.95 -14.99
N GLN A 226 -6.83 14.08 -15.48
CA GLN A 226 -7.32 14.69 -16.71
C GLN A 226 -6.47 14.21 -17.88
N GLU A 227 -7.13 13.56 -18.86
CA GLU A 227 -6.46 13.14 -20.07
C GLU A 227 -6.21 14.35 -20.98
N LYS A 228 -4.94 14.75 -21.10
CA LYS A 228 -4.46 15.84 -21.95
C LYS A 228 -3.20 15.41 -22.67
N ASP A 229 -2.73 16.22 -23.62
CA ASP A 229 -1.38 16.04 -24.15
C ASP A 229 -0.35 16.59 -23.16
N TYR A 230 0.31 15.68 -22.47
CA TYR A 230 1.35 15.98 -21.50
C TYR A 230 2.75 15.60 -21.99
N LYS A 231 2.96 15.40 -23.30
CA LYS A 231 4.22 14.89 -23.85
C LYS A 231 5.45 15.66 -23.35
N GLU A 232 5.44 16.98 -23.50
CA GLU A 232 6.58 17.82 -23.10
C GLU A 232 6.82 17.77 -21.59
N GLU A 233 5.74 17.88 -20.81
CA GLU A 233 5.81 17.81 -19.35
C GLU A 233 6.30 16.44 -18.90
N PHE A 234 5.78 15.35 -19.48
CA PHE A 234 6.24 13.99 -19.21
C PHE A 234 7.75 13.86 -19.40
N LEU A 235 8.27 14.28 -20.56
CA LEU A 235 9.71 14.20 -20.84
C LEU A 235 10.56 15.00 -19.85
N LYS A 236 10.06 16.13 -19.38
CA LYS A 236 10.73 16.99 -18.40
C LYS A 236 10.77 16.37 -17.00
N VAL A 237 9.65 15.77 -16.53
CA VAL A 237 9.54 15.28 -15.15
C VAL A 237 9.90 13.81 -15.01
N PHE A 238 9.95 13.05 -16.10
CA PHE A 238 10.17 11.60 -16.06
C PHE A 238 11.48 11.18 -15.36
N PRO A 239 12.61 11.89 -15.47
CA PRO A 239 13.81 11.58 -14.67
C PRO A 239 13.55 11.66 -13.17
N LYS A 240 12.75 12.65 -12.70
CA LYS A 240 12.35 12.77 -11.30
C LYS A 240 11.45 11.62 -10.86
N ILE A 241 10.48 11.24 -11.70
CA ILE A 241 9.61 10.08 -11.48
C ILE A 241 10.45 8.81 -11.29
N LEU A 242 11.44 8.56 -12.18
CA LEU A 242 12.33 7.41 -12.08
C LEU A 242 13.15 7.42 -10.79
N TYR A 243 13.67 8.59 -10.38
CA TYR A 243 14.38 8.74 -9.11
C TYR A 243 13.51 8.33 -7.91
N HIS A 244 12.24 8.76 -7.89
CA HIS A 244 11.32 8.42 -6.80
C HIS A 244 10.80 6.99 -6.87
N LEU A 245 10.60 6.42 -8.06
CA LEU A 245 10.19 5.02 -8.23
C LEU A 245 11.19 4.03 -7.64
N ASP A 246 12.48 4.39 -7.63
CA ASP A 246 13.55 3.60 -7.03
C ASP A 246 13.81 2.23 -7.72
N LEU A 247 12.92 1.81 -8.62
CA LEU A 247 12.99 0.59 -9.42
C LEU A 247 12.33 0.81 -10.80
N PRO A 248 12.83 0.16 -11.85
CA PRO A 248 12.16 0.18 -13.15
C PRO A 248 10.77 -0.43 -13.07
N THR A 249 9.88 0.01 -13.94
CA THR A 249 8.52 -0.53 -14.09
C THR A 249 8.10 -0.63 -15.53
N THR A 250 7.23 -1.60 -15.83
CA THR A 250 6.58 -1.73 -17.15
C THR A 250 5.20 -1.04 -17.18
N HIS A 251 4.75 -0.47 -16.05
CA HIS A 251 3.51 0.28 -15.97
C HIS A 251 3.71 1.71 -16.46
N PHE A 252 2.71 2.24 -17.16
CA PHE A 252 2.68 3.65 -17.60
C PHE A 252 2.04 4.59 -16.57
N SER A 253 1.38 4.03 -15.56
CA SER A 253 0.66 4.76 -14.52
C SER A 253 1.49 5.72 -13.64
N PRO A 254 2.83 5.58 -13.46
CA PRO A 254 3.58 6.49 -12.60
C PRO A 254 3.40 7.96 -12.91
N PHE A 255 3.34 8.35 -14.17
CA PHE A 255 3.11 9.75 -14.53
C PHE A 255 1.71 10.24 -14.12
N GLY A 256 0.69 9.41 -14.29
CA GLY A 256 -0.66 9.75 -13.87
C GLY A 256 -0.77 9.92 -12.35
N TYR A 257 -0.17 9.01 -11.57
CA TYR A 257 -0.08 9.16 -10.11
C TYR A 257 0.75 10.37 -9.68
N TRP A 258 1.83 10.68 -10.39
CA TRP A 258 2.60 11.90 -10.18
C TRP A 258 1.72 13.15 -10.32
N LYS A 259 0.91 13.23 -11.38
CA LYS A 259 0.01 14.39 -11.62
C LYS A 259 -1.09 14.48 -10.58
N LEU A 260 -1.68 13.35 -10.18
CA LEU A 260 -2.68 13.31 -9.10
C LEU A 260 -2.08 13.78 -7.77
N ALA A 261 -0.87 13.32 -7.44
CA ALA A 261 -0.19 13.71 -6.21
C ALA A 261 0.23 15.19 -6.22
N GLU A 262 0.72 15.70 -7.36
CA GLU A 262 1.04 17.11 -7.54
C GLU A 262 -0.17 18.03 -7.29
N GLU A 263 -1.35 17.62 -7.75
CA GLU A 263 -2.58 18.38 -7.53
C GLU A 263 -3.06 18.28 -6.08
N ALA A 264 -3.09 17.07 -5.54
CA ALA A 264 -3.57 16.79 -4.18
C ALA A 264 -2.73 17.49 -3.10
N ASN A 265 -1.39 17.54 -3.27
CA ASN A 265 -0.49 18.15 -2.28
C ASN A 265 -0.74 19.66 -2.06
N LYS A 266 -1.49 20.32 -2.94
CA LYS A 266 -1.86 21.74 -2.76
C LYS A 266 -2.86 21.95 -1.63
N GLU A 267 -3.65 20.92 -1.29
CA GLU A 267 -4.81 21.04 -0.41
C GLU A 267 -4.81 20.00 0.73
N VAL A 268 -4.26 18.81 0.51
CA VAL A 268 -4.35 17.68 1.47
C VAL A 268 -2.99 17.05 1.72
N LYS A 269 -2.89 16.28 2.83
CA LYS A 269 -1.72 15.42 3.12
C LYS A 269 -2.02 13.92 3.02
N VAL A 270 -3.30 13.54 2.98
CA VAL A 270 -3.75 12.16 2.87
C VAL A 270 -4.70 12.02 1.70
N VAL A 271 -4.57 10.94 0.93
CA VAL A 271 -5.52 10.57 -0.12
C VAL A 271 -5.94 9.12 0.03
N LEU A 272 -7.22 8.85 -0.20
CA LEU A 272 -7.71 7.48 -0.30
C LEU A 272 -7.73 7.05 -1.77
N SER A 273 -7.56 5.74 -2.02
CA SER A 273 -7.61 5.18 -3.38
C SER A 273 -8.28 3.81 -3.41
N GLY A 274 -8.75 3.40 -4.60
CA GLY A 274 -9.44 2.12 -4.82
C GLY A 274 -8.51 0.93 -5.09
N GLU A 275 -7.21 1.05 -4.84
CA GLU A 275 -6.23 -0.01 -5.08
C GLU A 275 -6.54 -1.27 -4.26
N GLY A 276 -6.23 -2.44 -4.84
CA GLY A 276 -6.52 -3.75 -4.26
C GLY A 276 -7.91 -4.31 -4.61
N ALA A 277 -8.87 -3.48 -5.03
CA ALA A 277 -10.21 -3.95 -5.38
C ALA A 277 -10.21 -4.94 -6.55
N ASP A 278 -9.40 -4.71 -7.56
CA ASP A 278 -9.31 -5.57 -8.74
C ASP A 278 -8.72 -6.93 -8.43
N GLU A 279 -7.66 -6.98 -7.65
CA GLU A 279 -6.97 -8.20 -7.25
C GLU A 279 -7.83 -9.05 -6.31
N LEU A 280 -8.54 -8.42 -5.39
CA LEU A 280 -9.34 -9.12 -4.39
C LEU A 280 -10.71 -9.56 -4.90
N PHE A 281 -11.31 -8.79 -5.81
CA PHE A 281 -12.68 -9.02 -6.27
C PHE A 281 -12.79 -9.33 -7.78
N GLY A 282 -11.66 -9.67 -8.42
CA GLY A 282 -11.65 -10.17 -9.78
C GLY A 282 -11.95 -9.13 -10.86
N GLY A 283 -11.35 -7.94 -10.78
CA GLY A 283 -11.68 -6.84 -11.68
C GLY A 283 -10.99 -6.83 -13.03
N TYR A 284 -9.99 -7.67 -13.25
CA TYR A 284 -9.23 -7.66 -14.50
C TYR A 284 -9.85 -8.55 -15.57
N VAL A 285 -9.91 -8.07 -16.82
CA VAL A 285 -10.40 -8.83 -17.98
C VAL A 285 -9.63 -10.14 -18.17
N ARG A 286 -8.35 -10.17 -17.82
CA ARG A 286 -7.52 -11.39 -17.90
C ARG A 286 -7.96 -12.52 -16.97
N TYR A 287 -8.84 -12.26 -16.02
CA TYR A 287 -9.46 -13.29 -15.18
C TYR A 287 -10.65 -13.96 -15.85
N VAL A 288 -11.20 -13.37 -16.92
CA VAL A 288 -12.34 -13.91 -17.64
C VAL A 288 -11.88 -15.04 -18.57
N PRO A 289 -12.58 -16.20 -18.61
CA PRO A 289 -12.23 -17.33 -19.48
C PRO A 289 -12.57 -17.03 -20.96
N ASN A 290 -11.67 -16.42 -21.70
CA ASN A 290 -11.76 -16.12 -23.13
C ASN A 290 -10.43 -16.42 -23.83
N GLU A 291 -10.33 -16.11 -25.16
CA GLU A 291 -9.09 -16.33 -25.92
C GLU A 291 -7.87 -15.56 -25.34
N PHE A 292 -8.11 -14.43 -24.67
CA PHE A 292 -7.06 -13.72 -23.94
C PHE A 292 -6.46 -14.52 -22.80
N ASN A 293 -7.22 -15.45 -22.16
CA ASN A 293 -6.67 -16.34 -21.14
C ASN A 293 -5.62 -17.30 -21.68
N ARG A 294 -5.68 -17.70 -22.94
CA ARG A 294 -4.61 -18.49 -23.56
C ARG A 294 -3.31 -17.69 -23.66
N GLN A 295 -3.38 -16.39 -23.92
CA GLN A 295 -2.21 -15.49 -23.90
C GLN A 295 -1.71 -15.26 -22.47
N ALA A 296 -2.59 -15.13 -21.48
CA ALA A 296 -2.21 -15.04 -20.07
C ALA A 296 -1.53 -16.34 -19.59
N GLN A 297 -2.02 -17.51 -20.00
CA GLN A 297 -1.38 -18.81 -19.74
C GLN A 297 0.03 -18.93 -20.35
N GLN A 298 0.29 -18.28 -21.47
CA GLN A 298 1.64 -18.22 -22.04
C GLN A 298 2.59 -17.31 -21.25
N HIS A 299 2.06 -16.26 -20.61
CA HIS A 299 2.83 -15.34 -19.79
C HIS A 299 3.03 -15.82 -18.34
N PHE A 300 2.17 -16.74 -17.89
CA PHE A 300 2.23 -17.36 -16.56
C PHE A 300 2.30 -18.89 -16.69
N PRO A 301 3.47 -19.46 -17.00
CA PRO A 301 3.63 -20.91 -17.27
C PRO A 301 3.25 -21.84 -16.12
N SER A 302 3.13 -21.31 -14.91
CA SER A 302 2.64 -22.03 -13.72
C SER A 302 1.17 -22.43 -13.81
N TYR A 303 0.38 -21.80 -14.67
CA TYR A 303 -1.04 -22.10 -14.88
C TYR A 303 -1.29 -23.23 -15.89
N LYS A 304 -0.57 -24.33 -15.77
CA LYS A 304 -0.81 -25.51 -16.60
C LYS A 304 -2.09 -26.23 -16.18
N GLY A 305 -3.19 -25.79 -16.76
CA GLY A 305 -4.41 -26.60 -16.91
C GLY A 305 -5.18 -26.88 -15.63
N ILE A 306 -6.43 -26.48 -15.58
CA ILE A 306 -7.42 -26.61 -14.51
C ILE A 306 -7.24 -25.49 -13.50
N PHE A 307 -8.04 -24.47 -13.70
CA PHE A 307 -8.20 -23.32 -12.85
C PHE A 307 -7.92 -23.57 -11.37
N PRO A 308 -7.12 -22.66 -10.80
CA PRO A 308 -7.81 -21.82 -9.87
C PRO A 308 -7.60 -20.34 -10.18
N TYR A 309 -8.65 -19.64 -10.53
CA TYR A 309 -8.72 -18.18 -10.48
C TYR A 309 -8.20 -17.65 -9.15
N THR A 310 -8.39 -18.41 -8.06
CA THR A 310 -7.83 -18.13 -6.74
C THR A 310 -6.32 -18.04 -6.76
N ASP A 311 -5.60 -18.93 -7.45
CA ASP A 311 -4.13 -18.88 -7.51
C ASP A 311 -3.67 -17.71 -8.38
N MET A 312 -4.34 -17.43 -9.51
CA MET A 312 -4.04 -16.26 -10.32
C MET A 312 -4.26 -14.96 -9.55
N MET A 313 -5.38 -14.83 -8.84
CA MET A 313 -5.66 -13.65 -8.01
C MET A 313 -4.67 -13.54 -6.86
N TRP A 314 -4.24 -14.66 -6.29
CA TRP A 314 -3.21 -14.70 -5.25
C TRP A 314 -1.84 -14.29 -5.78
N ASP A 315 -1.46 -14.73 -6.98
CA ASP A 315 -0.21 -14.32 -7.62
C ASP A 315 -0.24 -12.84 -8.02
N GLU A 316 -1.38 -12.33 -8.49
CA GLU A 316 -1.56 -10.90 -8.75
C GLU A 316 -1.50 -10.06 -7.47
N PHE A 317 -2.10 -10.53 -6.39
CA PHE A 317 -2.00 -9.90 -5.07
C PHE A 317 -0.53 -9.83 -4.60
N ASN A 318 0.23 -10.90 -4.79
CA ASN A 318 1.64 -10.96 -4.38
C ASN A 318 2.62 -10.34 -5.39
N GLY A 319 2.21 -10.08 -6.61
CA GLY A 319 3.05 -9.59 -7.70
C GLY A 319 2.65 -8.21 -8.21
N ASN A 320 1.61 -8.17 -9.02
CA ASN A 320 1.18 -6.94 -9.70
C ASN A 320 0.72 -5.86 -8.73
N LEU A 321 -0.12 -6.22 -7.74
CA LEU A 321 -0.60 -5.30 -6.72
C LEU A 321 0.57 -4.63 -5.99
N ARG A 322 1.60 -5.38 -5.59
CA ARG A 322 2.78 -4.82 -4.93
C ARG A 322 3.51 -3.79 -5.79
N THR A 323 3.50 -3.99 -7.11
CA THR A 323 4.06 -3.00 -8.04
C THR A 323 3.21 -1.74 -8.09
N LEU A 324 1.89 -1.88 -8.11
CA LEU A 324 0.95 -0.74 -8.09
C LEU A 324 1.04 0.02 -6.77
N LEU A 325 1.03 -0.68 -5.63
CA LEU A 325 1.20 -0.09 -4.30
C LEU A 325 2.53 0.69 -4.18
N ARG A 326 3.62 0.13 -4.70
CA ARG A 326 4.89 0.84 -4.77
C ARG A 326 4.79 2.10 -5.61
N ILE A 327 4.12 2.06 -6.77
CA ILE A 327 3.92 3.24 -7.61
C ILE A 327 3.11 4.30 -6.86
N GLY A 328 1.97 3.91 -6.27
CA GLY A 328 1.11 4.80 -5.48
C GLY A 328 1.86 5.44 -4.32
N ASP A 329 2.53 4.62 -3.48
CA ASP A 329 3.33 5.10 -2.35
C ASP A 329 4.48 6.03 -2.78
N ARG A 330 5.22 5.68 -3.84
CA ARG A 330 6.35 6.48 -4.31
C ARG A 330 5.93 7.81 -4.91
N MET A 331 4.86 7.82 -5.70
CA MET A 331 4.38 9.05 -6.32
C MET A 331 3.72 9.97 -5.30
N ALA A 332 2.95 9.43 -4.36
CA ALA A 332 2.41 10.20 -3.24
C ALA A 332 3.54 10.75 -2.35
N GLY A 333 4.47 9.88 -1.92
CA GLY A 333 5.60 10.27 -1.08
C GLY A 333 6.54 11.31 -1.73
N ALA A 334 6.68 11.32 -3.06
CA ALA A 334 7.45 12.34 -3.77
C ALA A 334 6.91 13.76 -3.56
N TRP A 335 5.64 13.88 -3.20
CA TRP A 335 4.93 15.12 -2.92
C TRP A 335 4.58 15.31 -1.43
N GLY A 336 5.11 14.48 -0.54
CA GLY A 336 4.80 14.56 0.90
C GLY A 336 3.35 14.20 1.21
N LEU A 337 2.77 13.26 0.46
CA LEU A 337 1.43 12.73 0.66
C LEU A 337 1.47 11.28 1.15
N GLU A 338 0.41 10.86 1.82
CA GLU A 338 0.13 9.49 2.18
C GLU A 338 -1.07 8.94 1.41
N ASN A 339 -0.89 7.83 0.67
CA ASN A 339 -1.97 7.09 0.03
C ASN A 339 -2.47 5.97 0.94
N ARG A 340 -3.79 5.85 1.13
CA ARG A 340 -4.49 4.87 1.96
C ARG A 340 -5.49 4.07 1.13
N CYS A 341 -5.45 2.74 1.26
CA CYS A 341 -6.23 1.82 0.43
C CYS A 341 -7.31 1.09 1.25
N PRO A 342 -8.60 1.54 1.27
CA PRO A 342 -9.64 0.90 2.07
C PRO A 342 -9.87 -0.58 1.73
N PHE A 343 -9.73 -0.98 0.47
CA PHE A 343 -9.85 -2.38 0.06
C PHE A 343 -8.76 -3.29 0.62
N LEU A 344 -7.63 -2.72 1.06
CA LEU A 344 -6.54 -3.46 1.69
C LEU A 344 -6.64 -3.53 3.21
N ASP A 345 -7.80 -3.23 3.78
CA ASP A 345 -8.10 -3.56 5.17
C ASP A 345 -7.96 -5.07 5.39
N ARG A 346 -7.24 -5.47 6.45
CA ARG A 346 -6.99 -6.88 6.75
C ARG A 346 -8.25 -7.73 6.73
N ARG A 347 -9.35 -7.22 7.31
CA ARG A 347 -10.63 -7.92 7.39
C ARG A 347 -11.26 -8.10 5.99
N ILE A 348 -11.09 -7.11 5.10
CA ILE A 348 -11.56 -7.17 3.70
C ILE A 348 -10.71 -8.15 2.90
N ILE A 349 -9.39 -8.15 3.07
CA ILE A 349 -8.49 -9.10 2.42
C ILE A 349 -8.86 -10.54 2.82
N GLU A 350 -8.97 -10.80 4.13
CA GLU A 350 -9.33 -12.12 4.65
C GLU A 350 -10.74 -12.55 4.20
N PHE A 351 -11.70 -11.63 4.22
CA PHE A 351 -13.05 -11.86 3.69
C PHE A 351 -13.02 -12.20 2.20
N ALA A 352 -12.36 -11.36 1.39
CA ALA A 352 -12.30 -11.56 -0.06
C ALA A 352 -11.62 -12.88 -0.44
N LEU A 353 -10.52 -13.25 0.22
CA LEU A 353 -9.82 -14.51 -0.03
C LEU A 353 -10.66 -15.74 0.37
N ALA A 354 -11.58 -15.60 1.31
CA ALA A 354 -12.48 -16.66 1.74
C ALA A 354 -13.82 -16.73 0.98
N LEU A 355 -14.05 -15.83 0.00
CA LEU A 355 -15.28 -15.84 -0.80
C LEU A 355 -15.24 -16.89 -1.92
N PRO A 356 -16.40 -17.51 -2.25
CA PRO A 356 -16.57 -18.28 -3.48
C PRO A 356 -16.19 -17.46 -4.72
N ILE A 357 -15.52 -18.09 -5.68
CA ILE A 357 -15.07 -17.40 -6.89
C ILE A 357 -16.23 -16.84 -7.72
N GLU A 358 -17.37 -17.49 -7.72
CA GLU A 358 -18.59 -17.08 -8.41
C GLU A 358 -19.18 -15.76 -7.89
N TYR A 359 -18.78 -15.29 -6.70
CA TYR A 359 -19.16 -13.98 -6.17
C TYR A 359 -18.23 -12.86 -6.67
N LYS A 360 -17.14 -13.23 -7.31
CA LYS A 360 -16.18 -12.32 -7.92
C LYS A 360 -16.29 -12.31 -9.44
N ILE A 361 -16.31 -13.54 -10.04
CA ILE A 361 -16.27 -13.73 -11.49
C ILE A 361 -17.23 -14.85 -11.86
N LYS A 362 -18.11 -14.59 -12.85
CA LYS A 362 -19.03 -15.61 -13.40
C LYS A 362 -19.21 -15.38 -14.90
N GLY A 363 -18.76 -16.34 -15.73
CA GLY A 363 -18.73 -16.16 -17.18
C GLY A 363 -17.85 -14.98 -17.58
N PHE A 364 -18.44 -13.98 -18.23
CA PHE A 364 -17.74 -12.74 -18.62
C PHE A 364 -17.91 -11.61 -17.60
N GLU A 365 -18.66 -11.83 -16.54
CA GLU A 365 -18.88 -10.81 -15.51
C GLU A 365 -17.78 -10.83 -14.46
N THR A 366 -17.28 -9.65 -14.15
CA THR A 366 -16.24 -9.39 -13.13
C THR A 366 -16.81 -8.55 -11.99
N LYS A 367 -16.16 -8.56 -10.83
CA LYS A 367 -16.55 -7.75 -9.65
C LYS A 367 -18.01 -7.92 -9.21
N ILE A 368 -18.58 -9.13 -9.31
CA ILE A 368 -20.01 -9.38 -9.09
C ILE A 368 -20.45 -8.81 -7.74
N ILE A 369 -19.80 -9.16 -6.66
CA ILE A 369 -20.18 -8.68 -5.32
C ILE A 369 -20.06 -7.14 -5.19
N LEU A 370 -19.06 -6.50 -5.83
CA LEU A 370 -18.95 -5.04 -5.83
C LEU A 370 -20.05 -4.39 -6.65
N LYS A 371 -20.45 -5.02 -7.76
CA LYS A 371 -21.57 -4.57 -8.59
C LYS A 371 -22.91 -4.67 -7.85
N GLU A 372 -23.13 -5.74 -7.10
CA GLU A 372 -24.32 -5.87 -6.26
C GLU A 372 -24.31 -4.84 -5.13
N LEU A 373 -23.15 -4.61 -4.51
CA LEU A 373 -23.02 -3.61 -3.46
C LEU A 373 -23.27 -2.18 -3.97
N ILE A 374 -22.71 -1.81 -5.13
CA ILE A 374 -22.91 -0.45 -5.68
C ILE A 374 -24.38 -0.22 -6.09
N LYS A 375 -25.06 -1.22 -6.68
CA LYS A 375 -26.49 -1.14 -7.00
C LYS A 375 -27.35 -0.91 -5.76
N LYS A 376 -27.00 -1.57 -4.64
CA LYS A 376 -27.68 -1.39 -3.35
C LYS A 376 -27.50 0.02 -2.81
N ARG A 377 -26.29 0.59 -2.91
CA ARG A 377 -25.96 1.91 -2.35
C ARG A 377 -26.35 3.07 -3.26
N LEU A 378 -26.20 2.89 -4.56
CA LEU A 378 -26.52 3.86 -5.61
C LEU A 378 -27.35 3.17 -6.72
N PRO A 379 -28.67 3.04 -6.55
CA PRO A 379 -29.51 2.29 -7.51
C PRO A 379 -29.46 2.84 -8.95
N ASN A 380 -29.16 4.11 -9.12
CA ASN A 380 -29.08 4.79 -10.43
C ASN A 380 -27.63 4.88 -10.98
N TYR A 381 -26.68 4.20 -10.36
CA TYR A 381 -25.30 4.20 -10.84
C TYR A 381 -25.18 3.35 -12.11
N GLU A 382 -24.76 3.98 -13.20
CA GLU A 382 -24.46 3.28 -14.45
C GLU A 382 -23.08 2.64 -14.35
N ILE A 383 -23.03 1.30 -14.37
CA ILE A 383 -21.79 0.54 -14.35
C ILE A 383 -21.10 0.71 -15.71
N LYS A 384 -20.04 1.47 -15.74
CA LYS A 384 -19.21 1.64 -16.94
C LYS A 384 -18.33 0.40 -17.15
N GLU A 385 -18.01 0.12 -18.41
CA GLU A 385 -16.94 -0.84 -18.72
C GLU A 385 -15.65 -0.41 -18.05
N LYS A 386 -14.85 -1.42 -17.62
CA LYS A 386 -13.59 -1.12 -16.97
C LYS A 386 -12.61 -0.55 -17.97
N GLU A 387 -12.31 0.71 -17.83
CA GLU A 387 -11.14 1.33 -18.41
C GLU A 387 -9.98 1.26 -17.38
N GLY A 388 -8.83 0.75 -17.82
CA GLY A 388 -7.61 0.82 -17.01
C GLY A 388 -7.22 2.29 -16.79
N PHE A 389 -6.41 2.56 -15.76
CA PHE A 389 -5.80 3.87 -15.59
C PHE A 389 -4.82 4.12 -16.74
N TYR A 390 -5.34 4.71 -17.82
CA TYR A 390 -4.60 4.90 -19.07
C TYR A 390 -3.84 6.21 -19.06
N VAL A 391 -2.56 6.14 -19.40
CA VAL A 391 -1.69 7.30 -19.62
C VAL A 391 -1.01 7.12 -20.99
N LYS A 392 -1.09 8.11 -21.86
CA LYS A 392 -0.61 8.04 -23.27
C LYS A 392 0.92 7.99 -23.43
N VAL A 393 1.63 7.42 -22.47
CA VAL A 393 3.11 7.36 -22.49
C VAL A 393 3.63 6.65 -23.72
N ASN A 394 3.00 5.56 -24.16
CA ASN A 394 3.38 4.84 -25.38
C ASN A 394 3.31 5.72 -26.64
N GLU A 395 2.31 6.60 -26.73
CA GLU A 395 2.17 7.56 -27.83
C GLU A 395 3.26 8.63 -27.76
N TRP A 396 3.53 9.15 -26.56
CA TRP A 396 4.52 10.22 -26.35
C TRP A 396 5.96 9.78 -26.61
N ILE A 397 6.29 8.52 -26.34
CA ILE A 397 7.64 7.98 -26.63
C ILE A 397 7.79 7.47 -28.07
N GLY A 398 6.72 7.54 -28.89
CA GLY A 398 6.74 7.13 -30.30
C GLY A 398 6.94 5.64 -30.47
N SER A 399 6.35 4.82 -29.61
CA SER A 399 6.50 3.37 -29.67
C SER A 399 5.86 2.78 -30.91
N LYS A 400 6.59 1.87 -31.57
CA LYS A 400 6.15 1.16 -32.79
C LYS A 400 5.50 -0.19 -32.48
N ASP A 401 5.78 -0.76 -31.31
CA ASP A 401 5.12 -1.96 -30.80
C ASP A 401 3.86 -1.52 -30.05
N GLY A 402 2.67 -1.86 -30.44
CA GLY A 402 1.39 -1.36 -29.91
C GLY A 402 1.23 -1.33 -28.38
N PHE A 403 2.24 -1.77 -27.61
CA PHE A 403 2.29 -1.75 -26.14
C PHE A 403 3.36 -0.82 -25.55
N GLY A 404 4.34 -0.34 -26.31
CA GLY A 404 5.37 0.62 -25.88
C GLY A 404 6.28 0.20 -24.71
N LYS A 405 6.10 -1.01 -24.16
CA LYS A 405 6.83 -1.46 -22.95
C LYS A 405 8.34 -1.56 -23.17
N THR A 406 8.78 -2.05 -24.33
CA THR A 406 10.20 -2.19 -24.66
C THR A 406 10.87 -0.83 -24.78
N ASP A 407 10.24 0.11 -25.49
CA ASP A 407 10.76 1.46 -25.67
C ASP A 407 10.75 2.25 -24.36
N TYR A 408 9.72 2.07 -23.53
CA TYR A 408 9.64 2.65 -22.19
C TYR A 408 10.76 2.14 -21.28
N MET A 409 11.03 0.84 -21.26
CA MET A 409 12.16 0.26 -20.51
C MET A 409 13.52 0.74 -21.05
N ARG A 410 13.65 0.94 -22.38
CA ARG A 410 14.85 1.50 -22.98
C ARG A 410 15.07 2.94 -22.57
N LEU A 411 14.02 3.77 -22.59
CA LEU A 411 14.08 5.15 -22.11
C LEU A 411 14.50 5.22 -20.63
N GLN A 412 13.91 4.39 -19.76
CA GLN A 412 14.31 4.31 -18.36
C GLN A 412 15.81 3.99 -18.21
N LYS A 413 16.31 2.97 -18.92
CA LYS A 413 17.74 2.59 -18.88
C LYS A 413 18.67 3.70 -19.39
N GLN A 414 18.24 4.48 -20.37
CA GLN A 414 19.03 5.61 -20.88
C GLN A 414 19.12 6.75 -19.86
N LEU A 415 18.02 7.03 -19.17
CA LEU A 415 17.96 8.11 -18.18
C LEU A 415 18.71 7.73 -16.89
N CYS A 416 18.56 6.49 -16.41
CA CYS A 416 19.31 5.99 -15.24
C CYS A 416 20.84 5.93 -15.44
N LYS A 417 21.34 5.93 -16.70
CA LYS A 417 22.79 6.00 -16.98
C LYS A 417 23.35 7.43 -16.96
N LYS A 418 22.48 8.45 -16.99
CA LYS A 418 22.84 9.87 -17.01
C LYS A 418 22.72 10.55 -15.66
N SER A 419 22.07 9.89 -14.70
CA SER A 419 21.94 10.28 -13.30
C SER A 419 22.96 9.55 -12.42
#